data_bb554ac79ad62f1c6f6627e96443aadc
#
_entry.id   bb554ac79ad62f1c6f6627e96443aadc
#
_cell.length_a   1.000
_cell.length_b   1.000
_cell.length_c   1.000
_cell.angle_alpha   90.00
_cell.angle_beta   90.00
_cell.angle_gamma   90.00
#
_symmetry.space_group_name_H-M   'P 1'
#
loop_
_entity.id
_entity.type
_entity.pdbx_description
1 polymer ?
#
loop_
_entity_poly.entity_id
_entity_poly.type
_entity_poly.pdbx_seq_one_letter_code
_entity_poly.pdbx_strand_id
1 'polypeptide(L)'
;MNLRNMIIKIHICLIAFCFISGIKAQTQNSMTEIIPFKTIDGKIIIEANINGETANFVLDLAGHNALLPEAVNQLKINTKNASSFGSYQNFKFKQVPVKKIYEIGTLTIGNNTFSNSLPTFILEDEPYLRKLGVMGVLNSAVFRTSVLTIDMRRKKITITQPYRPSYMKLNYRENFELITGLGIVCSISIQDKTIFPILDTWSDGLINLTEKDFNEWSTLYRRELRKKFQSAIKRRHKKKKA
;
A
#
# COMPACT_ATOMS: atom_id res chain seq x y z
N MET A 1 64.31 15.15 -18.14
CA MET A 1 63.12 15.22 -17.27
C MET A 1 63.20 14.01 -16.34
N ASN A 2 63.20 14.23 -15.01
CA ASN A 2 63.52 13.18 -14.05
C ASN A 2 62.31 12.22 -13.92
N LEU A 3 62.52 10.92 -14.09
CA LEU A 3 61.47 9.87 -14.08
C LEU A 3 60.58 9.98 -12.83
N ARG A 4 61.14 10.33 -11.70
CA ARG A 4 60.41 10.53 -10.42
C ARG A 4 59.36 11.64 -10.51
N ASN A 5 59.66 12.74 -11.20
CA ASN A 5 58.73 13.87 -11.38
C ASN A 5 57.62 13.54 -12.37
N MET A 6 57.87 12.66 -13.30
CA MET A 6 56.86 12.16 -14.27
C MET A 6 55.85 11.22 -13.61
N ILE A 7 56.34 10.32 -12.74
CA ILE A 7 55.51 9.39 -11.99
C ILE A 7 54.58 10.14 -11.05
N ILE A 8 55.07 11.17 -10.32
CA ILE A 8 54.27 11.99 -9.41
C ILE A 8 53.19 12.76 -10.18
N LYS A 9 53.46 13.31 -11.34
CA LYS A 9 52.48 14.00 -12.18
C LYS A 9 51.39 13.05 -12.70
N ILE A 10 51.74 11.83 -13.06
CA ILE A 10 50.78 10.79 -13.52
C ILE A 10 49.83 10.40 -12.36
N HIS A 11 50.35 10.22 -11.14
CA HIS A 11 49.52 9.88 -9.99
C HIS A 11 48.59 11.05 -9.58
N ILE A 12 49.03 12.29 -9.66
CA ILE A 12 48.16 13.45 -9.37
C ILE A 12 47.05 13.57 -10.43
N CYS A 13 47.35 13.33 -11.71
CA CYS A 13 46.33 13.33 -12.75
C CYS A 13 45.34 12.19 -12.60
N LEU A 14 45.77 10.98 -12.22
CA LEU A 14 44.89 9.84 -11.95
C LEU A 14 43.95 10.10 -10.77
N ILE A 15 44.47 10.67 -9.67
CA ILE A 15 43.67 11.03 -8.50
C ILE A 15 42.67 12.14 -8.85
N ALA A 16 43.05 13.16 -9.60
CA ALA A 16 42.15 14.21 -10.06
C ALA A 16 41.05 13.67 -10.98
N PHE A 17 41.36 12.70 -11.87
CA PHE A 17 40.38 12.06 -12.75
C PHE A 17 39.38 11.21 -11.96
N CYS A 18 39.81 10.54 -10.89
CA CYS A 18 38.91 9.79 -10.01
C CYS A 18 37.94 10.71 -9.23
N PHE A 19 38.37 11.92 -8.87
CA PHE A 19 37.50 12.89 -8.20
C PHE A 19 36.47 13.53 -9.14
N ILE A 20 36.78 13.69 -10.43
CA ILE A 20 35.84 14.30 -11.40
C ILE A 20 34.78 13.30 -11.88
N SER A 21 35.06 11.99 -11.88
CA SER A 21 34.11 10.94 -12.26
C SER A 21 33.14 10.54 -11.12
N GLY A 22 33.35 11.02 -9.91
CA GLY A 22 32.63 10.57 -8.71
C GLY A 22 31.42 11.42 -8.30
N ILE A 23 31.12 12.54 -8.94
CA ILE A 23 30.03 13.43 -8.49
C ILE A 23 29.07 13.72 -9.64
N LYS A 24 28.47 12.68 -10.20
CA LYS A 24 27.08 12.77 -10.58
C LYS A 24 26.27 12.30 -9.36
N ALA A 25 26.15 13.13 -8.36
CA ALA A 25 24.99 13.07 -7.49
C ALA A 25 23.80 13.24 -8.42
N GLN A 26 23.16 12.12 -8.81
CA GLN A 26 21.84 12.18 -9.38
C GLN A 26 21.02 12.89 -8.31
N THR A 27 20.72 14.15 -8.53
CA THR A 27 19.60 14.81 -7.88
C THR A 27 18.39 14.04 -8.36
N GLN A 28 18.05 13.00 -7.62
CA GLN A 28 16.83 12.25 -7.81
C GLN A 28 15.73 13.24 -7.46
N ASN A 29 15.16 13.88 -8.50
CA ASN A 29 14.05 14.80 -8.33
C ASN A 29 12.94 14.02 -7.64
N SER A 30 12.70 14.30 -6.37
CA SER A 30 11.56 13.74 -5.66
C SER A 30 10.31 14.31 -6.29
N MET A 31 9.55 13.46 -6.96
CA MET A 31 8.24 13.83 -7.49
C MET A 31 7.21 13.66 -6.37
N THR A 32 6.45 14.72 -6.14
CA THR A 32 5.33 14.69 -5.20
C THR A 32 4.07 15.05 -5.95
N GLU A 33 3.11 14.13 -5.96
CA GLU A 33 1.81 14.32 -6.57
C GLU A 33 0.72 14.26 -5.50
N ILE A 34 -0.23 15.18 -5.56
CA ILE A 34 -1.39 15.21 -4.66
C ILE A 34 -2.65 14.97 -5.48
N ILE A 35 -3.33 13.87 -5.20
CA ILE A 35 -4.49 13.39 -5.94
C ILE A 35 -5.71 13.45 -5.03
N PRO A 36 -6.81 14.07 -5.44
CA PRO A 36 -8.07 13.98 -4.72
C PRO A 36 -8.66 12.58 -4.87
N PHE A 37 -9.40 12.12 -3.87
CA PHE A 37 -10.21 10.91 -3.97
C PHE A 37 -11.64 11.15 -3.50
N LYS A 38 -12.55 10.28 -3.93
CA LYS A 38 -13.93 10.23 -3.46
C LYS A 38 -14.11 9.04 -2.51
N THR A 39 -15.13 9.11 -1.67
CA THR A 39 -15.56 7.95 -0.90
C THR A 39 -16.98 7.58 -1.30
N ILE A 40 -17.19 6.33 -1.70
CA ILE A 40 -18.51 5.76 -2.02
C ILE A 40 -18.65 4.48 -1.22
N ASP A 41 -19.72 4.36 -0.44
CA ASP A 41 -19.93 3.24 0.49
C ASP A 41 -18.67 2.95 1.36
N GLY A 42 -17.98 4.01 1.84
CA GLY A 42 -16.76 3.88 2.65
C GLY A 42 -15.48 3.56 1.87
N LYS A 43 -15.57 3.19 0.60
CA LYS A 43 -14.41 2.82 -0.24
C LYS A 43 -13.72 4.05 -0.82
N ILE A 44 -12.40 4.01 -0.92
CA ILE A 44 -11.59 5.07 -1.53
C ILE A 44 -11.62 4.88 -3.04
N ILE A 45 -12.14 5.86 -3.76
CA ILE A 45 -12.21 5.86 -5.22
C ILE A 45 -11.24 6.88 -5.78
N ILE A 46 -10.31 6.39 -6.59
CA ILE A 46 -9.31 7.21 -7.29
C ILE A 46 -9.51 7.14 -8.81
N GLU A 47 -9.10 8.19 -9.47
CA GLU A 47 -9.00 8.22 -10.92
C GLU A 47 -7.62 7.75 -11.35
N ALA A 48 -7.55 6.88 -12.34
CA ALA A 48 -6.33 6.43 -12.97
C ALA A 48 -6.50 6.33 -14.49
N ASN A 49 -5.41 6.48 -15.23
CA ASN A 49 -5.40 6.30 -16.66
C ASN A 49 -4.65 5.01 -16.99
N ILE A 50 -5.27 4.18 -17.83
CA ILE A 50 -4.65 2.98 -18.37
C ILE A 50 -4.72 3.03 -19.88
N ASN A 51 -3.58 2.95 -20.56
CA ASN A 51 -3.46 3.00 -22.02
C ASN A 51 -4.11 4.24 -22.68
N GLY A 52 -4.08 5.39 -22.00
CA GLY A 52 -4.69 6.63 -22.47
C GLY A 52 -6.17 6.81 -22.09
N GLU A 53 -6.81 5.79 -21.52
CA GLU A 53 -8.21 5.83 -21.10
C GLU A 53 -8.32 6.06 -19.58
N THR A 54 -9.07 7.08 -19.19
CA THR A 54 -9.28 7.45 -17.78
C THR A 54 -10.50 6.75 -17.20
N ALA A 55 -10.34 6.18 -16.00
CA ALA A 55 -11.42 5.51 -15.29
C ALA A 55 -11.26 5.60 -13.77
N ASN A 56 -12.34 5.31 -13.05
CA ASN A 56 -12.35 5.20 -11.59
C ASN A 56 -12.01 3.80 -11.14
N PHE A 57 -11.24 3.72 -10.04
CA PHE A 57 -10.85 2.47 -9.40
C PHE A 57 -11.02 2.57 -7.89
N VAL A 58 -11.34 1.46 -7.23
CA VAL A 58 -11.17 1.37 -5.79
C VAL A 58 -9.69 1.25 -5.47
N LEU A 59 -9.20 2.03 -4.52
CA LEU A 59 -7.91 1.82 -3.90
C LEU A 59 -8.08 0.85 -2.72
N ASP A 60 -7.59 -0.36 -2.89
CA ASP A 60 -7.57 -1.38 -1.84
C ASP A 60 -6.12 -1.76 -1.51
N LEU A 61 -5.68 -1.51 -0.28
CA LEU A 61 -4.31 -1.81 0.13
C LEU A 61 -4.08 -3.31 0.40
N ALA A 62 -5.16 -4.08 0.45
CA ALA A 62 -5.14 -5.55 0.55
C ALA A 62 -5.44 -6.22 -0.80
N GLY A 63 -5.43 -7.54 -0.83
CA GLY A 63 -5.88 -8.34 -1.96
C GLY A 63 -5.08 -8.16 -3.24
N HIS A 64 -5.76 -8.18 -4.37
CA HIS A 64 -5.17 -8.18 -5.70
C HIS A 64 -5.66 -7.00 -6.54
N ASN A 65 -4.87 -6.60 -7.53
CA ASN A 65 -5.40 -5.79 -8.61
C ASN A 65 -6.47 -6.58 -9.37
N ALA A 66 -7.55 -5.92 -9.70
CA ALA A 66 -8.67 -6.55 -10.39
C ALA A 66 -9.34 -5.61 -11.38
N LEU A 67 -9.89 -6.16 -12.45
CA LEU A 67 -10.63 -5.45 -13.49
C LEU A 67 -11.96 -6.14 -13.75
N LEU A 68 -12.97 -5.34 -14.04
CA LEU A 68 -14.21 -5.86 -14.62
C LEU A 68 -13.99 -6.25 -16.09
N PRO A 69 -14.75 -7.20 -16.67
CA PRO A 69 -14.63 -7.58 -18.06
C PRO A 69 -14.82 -6.41 -19.03
N GLU A 70 -15.76 -5.52 -18.75
CA GLU A 70 -15.97 -4.30 -19.53
C GLU A 70 -14.77 -3.35 -19.51
N ALA A 71 -14.04 -3.30 -18.40
CA ALA A 71 -12.81 -2.51 -18.28
C ALA A 71 -11.71 -2.99 -19.24
N VAL A 72 -11.62 -4.28 -19.50
CA VAL A 72 -10.64 -4.84 -20.43
C VAL A 72 -10.78 -4.23 -21.82
N ASN A 73 -12.01 -4.12 -22.31
CA ASN A 73 -12.28 -3.52 -23.62
C ASN A 73 -12.10 -2.00 -23.61
N GLN A 74 -12.67 -1.32 -22.62
CA GLN A 74 -12.63 0.13 -22.50
C GLN A 74 -11.21 0.66 -22.35
N LEU A 75 -10.38 -0.02 -21.55
CA LEU A 75 -8.99 0.37 -21.27
C LEU A 75 -7.99 -0.25 -22.26
N LYS A 76 -8.47 -0.87 -23.34
CA LYS A 76 -7.65 -1.45 -24.42
C LYS A 76 -6.59 -2.42 -23.92
N ILE A 77 -6.97 -3.29 -22.98
CA ILE A 77 -6.05 -4.24 -22.34
C ILE A 77 -5.87 -5.47 -23.21
N ASN A 78 -4.63 -5.86 -23.43
CA ASN A 78 -4.30 -7.06 -24.19
C ASN A 78 -4.45 -8.32 -23.30
N THR A 79 -5.40 -9.19 -23.65
CA THR A 79 -5.68 -10.42 -22.91
C THR A 79 -5.15 -11.69 -23.59
N LYS A 80 -4.33 -11.58 -24.65
CA LYS A 80 -3.80 -12.75 -25.37
C LYS A 80 -3.09 -13.75 -24.46
N ASN A 81 -2.45 -13.27 -23.42
CA ASN A 81 -1.73 -14.08 -22.43
C ASN A 81 -2.53 -14.30 -21.13
N ALA A 82 -3.84 -14.09 -21.16
CA ALA A 82 -4.68 -14.34 -19.99
C ALA A 82 -4.75 -15.86 -19.72
N SER A 83 -4.55 -16.24 -18.47
CA SER A 83 -4.64 -17.64 -18.03
C SER A 83 -5.76 -17.82 -17.01
N SER A 84 -6.38 -19.01 -17.01
CA SER A 84 -7.28 -19.38 -15.92
C SER A 84 -6.50 -19.48 -14.61
N PHE A 85 -7.05 -18.92 -13.52
CA PHE A 85 -6.36 -18.88 -12.22
C PHE A 85 -7.19 -19.51 -11.08
N GLY A 86 -8.30 -20.14 -11.37
CA GLY A 86 -9.18 -20.71 -10.38
C GLY A 86 -10.46 -19.86 -10.21
N SER A 87 -10.89 -19.66 -8.98
CA SER A 87 -12.10 -18.90 -8.68
C SER A 87 -11.92 -18.01 -7.46
N TYR A 88 -12.75 -16.98 -7.34
CA TYR A 88 -12.90 -16.17 -6.14
C TYR A 88 -14.37 -16.19 -5.68
N GLN A 89 -14.59 -15.85 -4.42
CA GLN A 89 -15.92 -15.68 -3.89
C GLN A 89 -16.33 -14.21 -4.00
N ASN A 90 -17.35 -13.94 -4.82
CA ASN A 90 -17.86 -12.58 -4.99
C ASN A 90 -18.76 -12.15 -3.80
N PHE A 91 -19.25 -10.91 -3.82
CA PHE A 91 -20.13 -10.35 -2.78
C PHE A 91 -21.46 -11.10 -2.59
N LYS A 92 -21.86 -11.93 -3.56
CA LYS A 92 -23.04 -12.81 -3.45
C LYS A 92 -22.69 -14.21 -2.94
N PHE A 93 -21.49 -14.40 -2.42
CA PHE A 93 -20.96 -15.69 -1.95
C PHE A 93 -20.91 -16.77 -3.03
N LYS A 94 -20.95 -16.41 -4.31
CA LYS A 94 -20.77 -17.32 -5.43
C LYS A 94 -19.29 -17.50 -5.75
N GLN A 95 -18.90 -18.74 -6.05
CA GLN A 95 -17.60 -19.01 -6.66
C GLN A 95 -17.66 -18.64 -8.14
N VAL A 96 -16.81 -17.69 -8.54
CA VAL A 96 -16.76 -17.15 -9.89
C VAL A 96 -15.38 -17.41 -10.48
N PRO A 97 -15.27 -17.90 -11.73
CA PRO A 97 -13.97 -18.12 -12.35
C PRO A 97 -13.20 -16.82 -12.54
N VAL A 98 -11.88 -16.92 -12.44
CA VAL A 98 -10.96 -15.79 -12.56
C VAL A 98 -9.95 -16.07 -13.64
N LYS A 99 -9.73 -15.09 -14.50
CA LYS A 99 -8.59 -15.03 -15.41
C LYS A 99 -7.55 -14.09 -14.82
N LYS A 100 -6.28 -14.42 -15.02
CA LYS A 100 -5.14 -13.61 -14.61
C LYS A 100 -4.38 -13.12 -15.82
N ILE A 101 -4.06 -11.84 -15.81
CA ILE A 101 -3.15 -11.18 -16.74
C ILE A 101 -1.96 -10.59 -15.98
N TYR A 102 -0.83 -10.45 -16.63
CA TYR A 102 0.39 -9.91 -15.99
C TYR A 102 0.72 -8.49 -16.43
N GLU A 103 0.13 -8.03 -17.52
CA GLU A 103 0.39 -6.70 -18.09
C GLU A 103 -0.94 -6.01 -18.39
N ILE A 104 -1.15 -4.85 -17.79
CA ILE A 104 -2.33 -4.01 -18.06
C ILE A 104 -2.03 -2.85 -19.00
N GLY A 105 -0.77 -2.72 -19.44
CA GLY A 105 -0.28 -1.59 -20.23
C GLY A 105 0.21 -0.44 -19.36
N THR A 106 0.19 0.77 -19.89
CA THR A 106 0.69 1.96 -19.18
C THR A 106 -0.34 2.43 -18.16
N LEU A 107 -0.01 2.35 -16.88
CA LEU A 107 -0.82 2.88 -15.78
C LEU A 107 -0.24 4.21 -15.30
N THR A 108 -1.07 5.25 -15.27
CA THR A 108 -0.72 6.53 -14.66
C THR A 108 -1.78 6.97 -13.63
N ILE A 109 -1.32 7.58 -12.53
CA ILE A 109 -2.17 8.17 -11.50
C ILE A 109 -1.62 9.58 -11.23
N GLY A 110 -2.41 10.61 -11.58
CA GLY A 110 -1.88 11.96 -11.73
C GLY A 110 -0.80 11.98 -12.82
N ASN A 111 0.37 12.53 -12.51
CA ASN A 111 1.53 12.57 -13.40
C ASN A 111 2.51 11.42 -13.22
N ASN A 112 2.23 10.49 -12.30
CA ASN A 112 3.12 9.36 -12.03
C ASN A 112 2.77 8.15 -12.89
N THR A 113 3.79 7.59 -13.56
CA THR A 113 3.68 6.33 -14.31
C THR A 113 4.17 5.19 -13.42
N PHE A 114 3.40 4.12 -13.37
CA PHE A 114 3.66 2.94 -12.57
C PHE A 114 4.02 1.73 -13.44
N SER A 115 4.60 0.70 -12.83
CA SER A 115 4.94 -0.54 -13.51
C SER A 115 3.70 -1.16 -14.15
N ASN A 116 3.81 -1.59 -15.40
CA ASN A 116 2.78 -2.31 -16.14
C ASN A 116 2.73 -3.81 -15.82
N SER A 117 3.80 -4.38 -15.25
CA SER A 117 3.88 -5.79 -14.83
C SER A 117 3.22 -6.00 -13.48
N LEU A 118 1.90 -5.83 -13.43
CA LEU A 118 1.10 -6.03 -12.23
C LEU A 118 0.17 -7.21 -12.43
N PRO A 119 0.34 -8.31 -11.67
CA PRO A 119 -0.62 -9.41 -11.68
C PRO A 119 -2.02 -8.87 -11.39
N THR A 120 -2.92 -9.02 -12.37
CA THR A 120 -4.26 -8.44 -12.31
C THR A 120 -5.29 -9.51 -12.65
N PHE A 121 -6.36 -9.58 -11.89
CA PHE A 121 -7.45 -10.50 -12.12
C PHE A 121 -8.58 -9.87 -12.94
N ILE A 122 -9.20 -10.65 -13.81
CA ILE A 122 -10.43 -10.26 -14.48
C ILE A 122 -11.57 -10.95 -13.73
N LEU A 123 -12.45 -10.16 -13.13
CA LEU A 123 -13.55 -10.62 -12.28
C LEU A 123 -14.84 -10.71 -13.10
N GLU A 124 -15.25 -11.92 -13.47
CA GLU A 124 -16.38 -12.15 -14.39
C GLU A 124 -17.73 -11.64 -13.87
N ASP A 125 -18.00 -11.74 -12.58
CA ASP A 125 -19.28 -11.31 -11.98
C ASP A 125 -19.06 -10.58 -10.65
N GLU A 126 -18.82 -9.26 -10.71
CA GLU A 126 -18.67 -8.43 -9.50
C GLU A 126 -19.62 -7.20 -9.54
N PRO A 127 -20.90 -7.41 -9.22
CA PRO A 127 -21.91 -6.36 -9.31
C PRO A 127 -21.68 -5.20 -8.33
N TYR A 128 -20.93 -5.42 -7.25
CA TYR A 128 -20.65 -4.37 -6.29
C TYR A 128 -19.71 -3.31 -6.88
N LEU A 129 -18.68 -3.71 -7.62
CA LEU A 129 -17.81 -2.76 -8.32
C LEU A 129 -18.60 -1.93 -9.34
N ARG A 130 -19.53 -2.56 -10.07
CA ARG A 130 -20.42 -1.85 -11.01
C ARG A 130 -21.31 -0.82 -10.29
N LYS A 131 -21.86 -1.20 -9.11
CA LYS A 131 -22.65 -0.28 -8.27
C LYS A 131 -21.83 0.93 -7.84
N LEU A 132 -20.53 0.76 -7.55
CA LEU A 132 -19.61 1.87 -7.21
C LEU A 132 -19.24 2.73 -8.42
N GLY A 133 -19.56 2.32 -9.65
CA GLY A 133 -19.18 3.03 -10.87
C GLY A 133 -17.69 3.00 -11.16
N VAL A 134 -17.03 1.88 -10.82
CA VAL A 134 -15.58 1.71 -11.00
C VAL A 134 -15.27 0.59 -11.99
N MET A 135 -14.09 0.64 -12.60
CA MET A 135 -13.63 -0.35 -13.57
C MET A 135 -12.84 -1.49 -12.92
N GLY A 136 -12.51 -1.37 -11.66
CA GLY A 136 -11.75 -2.39 -10.95
C GLY A 136 -11.16 -1.91 -9.63
N VAL A 137 -10.12 -2.61 -9.21
CA VAL A 137 -9.39 -2.41 -7.95
C VAL A 137 -7.91 -2.26 -8.24
N LEU A 138 -7.27 -1.25 -7.66
CA LEU A 138 -5.83 -1.08 -7.63
C LEU A 138 -5.33 -1.29 -6.20
N ASN A 139 -4.37 -2.20 -6.02
CA ASN A 139 -3.86 -2.56 -4.70
C ASN A 139 -2.52 -1.88 -4.37
N SER A 140 -2.01 -2.15 -3.17
CA SER A 140 -0.75 -1.59 -2.67
C SER A 140 0.47 -1.90 -3.55
N ALA A 141 0.47 -2.99 -4.32
CA ALA A 141 1.59 -3.34 -5.19
C ALA A 141 1.84 -2.31 -6.32
N VAL A 142 0.83 -1.53 -6.70
CA VAL A 142 0.98 -0.40 -7.64
C VAL A 142 2.01 0.60 -7.11
N PHE A 143 1.99 0.86 -5.80
CA PHE A 143 2.78 1.90 -5.14
C PHE A 143 4.07 1.39 -4.49
N ARG A 144 4.52 0.17 -4.80
CA ARG A 144 5.66 -0.49 -4.13
C ARG A 144 6.98 0.30 -4.16
N THR A 145 7.13 1.21 -5.12
CA THR A 145 8.32 2.07 -5.29
C THR A 145 8.07 3.51 -4.86
N SER A 146 6.96 3.76 -4.17
CA SER A 146 6.52 5.11 -3.78
C SER A 146 6.17 5.16 -2.31
N VAL A 147 6.24 6.36 -1.74
CA VAL A 147 5.63 6.64 -0.45
C VAL A 147 4.20 7.11 -0.66
N LEU A 148 3.24 6.33 -0.20
CA LEU A 148 1.82 6.64 -0.27
C LEU A 148 1.35 7.22 1.06
N THR A 149 0.76 8.41 1.02
CA THR A 149 0.12 9.03 2.19
C THR A 149 -1.35 9.25 1.90
N ILE A 150 -2.22 8.69 2.74
CA ILE A 150 -3.68 8.81 2.61
C ILE A 150 -4.19 9.72 3.72
N ASP A 151 -4.70 10.90 3.35
CA ASP A 151 -5.36 11.83 4.25
C ASP A 151 -6.88 11.68 4.11
N MET A 152 -7.48 10.84 4.96
CA MET A 152 -8.92 10.58 4.95
C MET A 152 -9.74 11.83 5.25
N ARG A 153 -9.21 12.74 6.07
CA ARG A 153 -9.91 13.97 6.45
C ARG A 153 -10.02 14.95 5.29
N ARG A 154 -8.90 15.11 4.55
CA ARG A 154 -8.85 16.03 3.40
C ARG A 154 -9.22 15.35 2.08
N LYS A 155 -9.45 14.03 2.10
CA LYS A 155 -9.71 13.20 0.92
C LYS A 155 -8.64 13.38 -0.17
N LYS A 156 -7.38 13.26 0.24
CA LYS A 156 -6.24 13.41 -0.63
C LYS A 156 -5.25 12.27 -0.43
N ILE A 157 -4.69 11.82 -1.54
CA ILE A 157 -3.56 10.91 -1.56
C ILE A 157 -2.34 11.69 -2.02
N THR A 158 -1.24 11.57 -1.30
CA THR A 158 0.05 12.09 -1.74
C THR A 158 0.94 10.93 -2.11
N ILE A 159 1.45 10.93 -3.33
CA ILE A 159 2.39 9.95 -3.86
C ILE A 159 3.73 10.65 -4.00
N THR A 160 4.77 10.13 -3.36
CA THR A 160 6.11 10.69 -3.40
C THR A 160 7.13 9.64 -3.80
N GLN A 161 8.00 9.98 -4.72
CA GLN A 161 9.09 9.12 -5.17
C GLN A 161 10.42 9.88 -5.10
N PRO A 162 11.50 9.24 -4.63
CA PRO A 162 11.54 7.95 -3.92
C PRO A 162 11.31 8.08 -2.43
N TYR A 163 11.27 9.30 -1.89
CA TYR A 163 11.27 9.55 -0.45
C TYR A 163 10.08 10.40 -0.01
N ARG A 164 9.68 10.18 1.23
CA ARG A 164 8.67 11.01 1.89
C ARG A 164 9.10 12.50 1.90
N PRO A 165 8.17 13.43 1.62
CA PRO A 165 8.45 14.86 1.72
C PRO A 165 8.96 15.23 3.13
N SER A 166 9.99 16.08 3.21
CA SER A 166 10.62 16.46 4.48
C SER A 166 9.66 17.19 5.45
N TYR A 167 8.64 17.87 4.92
CA TYR A 167 7.63 18.56 5.73
C TYR A 167 6.64 17.62 6.43
N MET A 168 6.55 16.36 6.00
CA MET A 168 5.68 15.36 6.65
C MET A 168 6.36 14.82 7.91
N LYS A 169 5.81 15.16 9.07
CA LYS A 169 6.23 14.60 10.36
C LYS A 169 5.58 13.25 10.57
N LEU A 170 6.34 12.29 11.10
CA LEU A 170 5.83 11.00 11.56
C LEU A 170 5.66 11.05 13.06
N ASN A 171 4.44 10.85 13.54
CA ASN A 171 4.14 10.71 14.96
C ASN A 171 4.38 9.27 15.46
N TYR A 172 4.25 8.32 14.56
CA TYR A 172 4.42 6.90 14.83
C TYR A 172 5.01 6.20 13.60
N ARG A 173 5.80 5.16 13.81
CA ARG A 173 6.40 4.36 12.75
C ARG A 173 6.28 2.89 13.11
N GLU A 174 5.83 2.09 12.15
CA GLU A 174 5.78 0.65 12.22
C GLU A 174 6.39 0.03 10.97
N ASN A 175 7.00 -1.13 11.13
CA ASN A 175 7.48 -1.91 10.01
C ASN A 175 6.32 -2.72 9.43
N PHE A 176 6.34 -2.94 8.12
CA PHE A 176 5.39 -3.80 7.44
C PHE A 176 6.07 -4.63 6.37
N GLU A 177 5.41 -5.69 5.97
CA GLU A 177 5.77 -6.51 4.81
C GLU A 177 4.71 -6.35 3.73
N LEU A 178 5.14 -6.21 2.48
CA LEU A 178 4.25 -6.23 1.33
C LEU A 178 4.21 -7.65 0.76
N ILE A 179 3.13 -8.37 1.06
CA ILE A 179 2.94 -9.76 0.64
C ILE A 179 2.05 -9.79 -0.60
N THR A 180 2.55 -10.41 -1.68
CA THR A 180 1.79 -10.56 -2.93
C THR A 180 0.47 -11.29 -2.67
N GLY A 181 -0.64 -10.66 -3.05
CA GLY A 181 -1.99 -11.20 -2.90
C GLY A 181 -2.62 -11.00 -1.52
N LEU A 182 -1.86 -10.55 -0.52
CA LEU A 182 -2.42 -10.16 0.78
C LEU A 182 -2.37 -8.64 0.98
N GLY A 183 -1.36 -7.97 0.46
CA GLY A 183 -1.16 -6.54 0.66
C GLY A 183 -0.19 -6.21 1.79
N ILE A 184 -0.46 -5.16 2.53
CA ILE A 184 0.39 -4.66 3.61
C ILE A 184 0.08 -5.41 4.90
N VAL A 185 1.05 -6.16 5.41
CA VAL A 185 0.97 -6.88 6.68
C VAL A 185 1.81 -6.15 7.72
N CYS A 186 1.19 -5.70 8.79
CA CYS A 186 1.86 -5.04 9.91
C CYS A 186 2.15 -6.03 11.04
N SER A 187 3.16 -5.74 11.87
CA SER A 187 3.41 -6.47 13.11
C SER A 187 2.96 -5.59 14.28
N ILE A 188 1.92 -5.99 14.98
CA ILE A 188 1.41 -5.25 16.14
C ILE A 188 1.52 -6.11 17.39
N SER A 189 2.20 -5.57 18.41
CA SER A 189 2.31 -6.23 19.70
C SER A 189 1.26 -5.67 20.67
N ILE A 190 0.43 -6.56 21.21
CA ILE A 190 -0.57 -6.23 22.23
C ILE A 190 -0.30 -7.11 23.43
N GLN A 191 0.19 -6.50 24.52
CA GLN A 191 0.69 -7.23 25.69
C GLN A 191 1.80 -8.22 25.29
N ASP A 192 1.62 -9.51 25.57
CA ASP A 192 2.60 -10.57 25.29
C ASP A 192 2.38 -11.26 23.94
N LYS A 193 1.46 -10.73 23.11
CA LYS A 193 1.10 -11.30 21.81
C LYS A 193 1.43 -10.38 20.67
N THR A 194 2.07 -10.95 19.67
CA THR A 194 2.25 -10.29 18.36
C THR A 194 1.23 -10.84 17.38
N ILE A 195 0.55 -9.94 16.68
CA ILE A 195 -0.37 -10.26 15.61
C ILE A 195 0.10 -9.61 14.32
N PHE A 196 -0.35 -10.14 13.21
CA PHE A 196 0.01 -9.72 11.87
C PHE A 196 -1.23 -9.30 11.07
N PRO A 197 -1.87 -8.17 11.42
CA PRO A 197 -3.04 -7.70 10.68
C PRO A 197 -2.66 -7.25 9.28
N ILE A 198 -3.60 -7.46 8.35
CA ILE A 198 -3.54 -6.91 7.01
C ILE A 198 -4.19 -5.52 7.03
N LEU A 199 -3.50 -4.54 6.46
CA LEU A 199 -4.08 -3.20 6.26
C LEU A 199 -5.02 -3.24 5.07
N ASP A 200 -6.31 -3.26 5.36
CA ASP A 200 -7.38 -3.42 4.39
C ASP A 200 -8.25 -2.15 4.34
N THR A 201 -8.18 -1.43 3.22
CA THR A 201 -9.00 -0.24 2.96
C THR A 201 -10.35 -0.58 2.32
N TRP A 202 -10.58 -1.85 2.01
CA TRP A 202 -11.87 -2.36 1.55
C TRP A 202 -12.81 -2.71 2.72
N SER A 203 -12.26 -3.07 3.86
CA SER A 203 -13.03 -3.46 5.04
C SER A 203 -13.89 -2.30 5.57
N ASP A 204 -15.09 -2.62 6.04
CA ASP A 204 -16.01 -1.66 6.68
C ASP A 204 -15.73 -1.49 8.18
N GLY A 205 -14.91 -2.35 8.77
CA GLY A 205 -14.56 -2.34 10.19
C GLY A 205 -13.21 -1.69 10.44
N LEU A 206 -13.00 -1.23 11.67
CA LEU A 206 -11.68 -0.78 12.13
C LEU A 206 -10.72 -1.96 12.32
N ILE A 207 -11.23 -3.05 12.88
CA ILE A 207 -10.49 -4.30 13.11
C ILE A 207 -11.47 -5.45 12.91
N ASN A 208 -11.16 -6.35 11.98
CA ASN A 208 -11.88 -7.61 11.81
C ASN A 208 -11.07 -8.71 12.46
N LEU A 209 -11.68 -9.42 13.41
CA LEU A 209 -11.06 -10.54 14.13
C LEU A 209 -11.84 -11.82 13.84
N THR A 210 -11.17 -12.96 13.88
CA THR A 210 -11.85 -14.23 13.94
C THR A 210 -12.61 -14.34 15.28
N GLU A 211 -13.66 -15.16 15.36
CA GLU A 211 -14.38 -15.40 16.61
C GLU A 211 -13.45 -15.88 17.73
N LYS A 212 -12.49 -16.74 17.39
CA LYS A 212 -11.45 -17.23 18.31
C LYS A 212 -10.63 -16.07 18.87
N ASP A 213 -10.08 -15.22 18.00
CA ASP A 213 -9.25 -14.08 18.40
C ASP A 213 -10.05 -13.07 19.20
N PHE A 214 -11.28 -12.79 18.80
CA PHE A 214 -12.17 -11.91 19.55
C PHE A 214 -12.43 -12.41 20.97
N ASN A 215 -12.74 -13.69 21.15
CA ASN A 215 -13.00 -14.30 22.45
C ASN A 215 -11.73 -14.27 23.33
N GLU A 216 -10.58 -14.59 22.77
CA GLU A 216 -9.31 -14.54 23.48
C GLU A 216 -8.97 -13.10 23.91
N TRP A 217 -9.09 -12.12 23.04
CA TRP A 217 -8.77 -10.72 23.33
C TRP A 217 -9.75 -10.08 24.31
N SER A 218 -11.04 -10.35 24.17
CA SER A 218 -12.04 -9.86 25.10
C SER A 218 -11.80 -10.37 26.51
N THR A 219 -11.34 -11.61 26.66
CA THR A 219 -10.97 -12.20 27.95
C THR A 219 -9.74 -11.53 28.55
N LEU A 220 -8.69 -11.30 27.75
CA LEU A 220 -7.48 -10.59 28.18
C LEU A 220 -7.77 -9.16 28.58
N TYR A 221 -8.56 -8.43 27.80
CA TYR A 221 -8.94 -7.05 28.07
C TYR A 221 -9.75 -6.92 29.36
N ARG A 222 -10.74 -7.81 29.60
CA ARG A 222 -11.51 -7.87 30.84
C ARG A 222 -10.62 -8.15 32.05
N ARG A 223 -9.64 -9.02 31.90
CA ARG A 223 -8.67 -9.34 32.97
C ARG A 223 -7.83 -8.11 33.33
N GLU A 224 -7.34 -7.36 32.34
CA GLU A 224 -6.56 -6.15 32.57
C GLU A 224 -7.39 -5.02 33.19
N LEU A 225 -8.63 -4.84 32.76
CA LEU A 225 -9.54 -3.87 33.37
C LEU A 225 -9.78 -4.21 34.84
N ARG A 226 -10.00 -5.50 35.18
CA ARG A 226 -10.17 -5.93 36.58
C ARG A 226 -8.92 -5.62 37.42
N LYS A 227 -7.71 -5.88 36.91
CA LYS A 227 -6.45 -5.56 37.61
C LYS A 227 -6.33 -4.05 37.85
N LYS A 228 -6.57 -3.22 36.84
CA LYS A 228 -6.53 -1.75 36.96
C LYS A 228 -7.55 -1.25 37.99
N PHE A 229 -8.76 -1.80 37.98
CA PHE A 229 -9.83 -1.45 38.92
C PHE A 229 -9.45 -1.81 40.33
N GLN A 230 -8.97 -3.03 40.58
CA GLN A 230 -8.52 -3.46 41.90
C GLN A 230 -7.34 -2.62 42.43
N SER A 231 -6.38 -2.25 41.54
CA SER A 231 -5.26 -1.40 41.92
C SER A 231 -5.70 0.01 42.30
N ALA A 232 -6.71 0.55 41.62
CA ALA A 232 -7.28 1.86 41.92
C ALA A 232 -8.01 1.86 43.28
N ILE A 233 -8.75 0.79 43.58
CA ILE A 233 -9.42 0.62 44.92
C ILE A 233 -8.36 0.55 46.03
N LYS A 234 -7.31 -0.26 45.87
CA LYS A 234 -6.22 -0.37 46.86
C LYS A 234 -5.54 0.99 47.12
N ARG A 235 -5.31 1.82 46.08
CA ARG A 235 -4.73 3.15 46.23
C ARG A 235 -5.68 4.11 47.00
N ARG A 236 -6.99 4.05 46.76
CA ARG A 236 -7.97 4.84 47.52
C ARG A 236 -8.01 4.46 48.99
N HIS A 237 -7.95 3.17 49.32
CA HIS A 237 -7.93 2.73 50.73
C HIS A 237 -6.63 3.13 51.46
N LYS A 238 -5.48 3.14 50.78
CA LYS A 238 -4.23 3.65 51.37
C LYS A 238 -4.30 5.15 51.69
N LYS A 239 -4.89 5.95 50.79
CA LYS A 239 -5.02 7.41 50.99
C LYS A 239 -6.02 7.79 52.11
N LYS A 240 -6.94 6.90 52.52
CA LYS A 240 -7.86 7.14 53.62
C LYS A 240 -7.32 6.73 55.00
N LYS A 241 -6.19 6.02 55.03
CA LYS A 241 -5.52 5.56 56.27
C LYS A 241 -4.27 6.36 56.63
N ALA A 242 -3.86 7.29 55.80
CA ALA A 242 -2.82 8.28 56.03
C ALA A 242 -3.48 9.67 56.25
#